data_7d74e0ab2a5bc1420d2d446891c7b056
#
_entry.id   7d74e0ab2a5bc1420d2d446891c7b056
#
_cell.length_a   1.000
_cell.length_b   1.000
_cell.length_c   1.000
_cell.angle_alpha   90.00
_cell.angle_beta   90.00
_cell.angle_gamma   90.00
#
_symmetry.space_group_name_H-M   'P 1'
#
loop_
_entity.id
_entity.type
_entity.pdbx_description
1 polymer ?
#
loop_
_entity_poly.entity_id
_entity_poly.type
_entity_poly.pdbx_seq_one_letter_code
_entity_poly.pdbx_strand_id
1 'polypeptide(L)'
;MKFTVEQKDPLSKARAGALTTDHGVIKTPIFMPVGTVASVKGVHQRELRDDIDPDVILGNTYHLYLRPGTGILEEAGGLHKFMGWERNILTDSGGYQVYSLSNNRKIKEEGVKFKSHIDGSQHVFTPENVMEIQRTIGADIIMAFDECTPYPCDYNYAKRSMHLTHRWLDRCVAHLDKLPFKYGYSQSFFPIVQGSTFKDLRKQSAEYIASVEAEGNAIGGLSVGEPAEEMYEMAELVCDILPEDKPRYLMGVGTPINILKNIALGVDMFDCVMPTRNARNGMLFTAHGTINIKNKKWENDFSPIDEMGITFVDTEYSKAYLRHLFVANEYLGKQIATIHNLGFYLWLVRTARERILAGDFLDWKIKMVQQMDKRL
;
A
#
# COMPACT_ATOMS: atom_id res chain seq x y z
N MET A 1 -14.83 -12.14 -4.42
CA MET A 1 -14.25 -11.81 -3.12
C MET A 1 -15.34 -11.62 -2.06
N LYS A 2 -15.05 -11.93 -0.79
CA LYS A 2 -15.99 -11.70 0.33
C LYS A 2 -15.22 -11.03 1.48
N PHE A 3 -15.75 -9.92 1.99
CA PHE A 3 -15.24 -9.29 3.21
C PHE A 3 -16.21 -9.50 4.36
N THR A 4 -15.69 -9.80 5.53
CA THR A 4 -16.47 -9.99 6.76
C THR A 4 -15.81 -9.21 7.89
N VAL A 5 -16.54 -8.31 8.54
CA VAL A 5 -16.10 -7.67 9.78
C VAL A 5 -16.36 -8.65 10.93
N GLU A 6 -15.29 -9.03 11.62
CA GLU A 6 -15.35 -9.98 12.74
C GLU A 6 -15.60 -9.28 14.07
N GLN A 7 -14.97 -8.10 14.27
CA GLN A 7 -15.08 -7.32 15.51
C GLN A 7 -14.84 -5.83 15.21
N LYS A 8 -15.52 -4.96 15.96
CA LYS A 8 -15.26 -3.52 16.02
C LYS A 8 -14.72 -3.16 17.39
N ASP A 9 -13.76 -2.24 17.45
CA ASP A 9 -13.29 -1.68 18.72
C ASP A 9 -14.40 -0.82 19.37
N PRO A 10 -14.67 -0.99 20.67
CA PRO A 10 -15.78 -0.27 21.32
C PRO A 10 -15.55 1.24 21.47
N LEU A 11 -14.29 1.70 21.41
CA LEU A 11 -13.88 3.09 21.69
C LEU A 11 -13.37 3.85 20.46
N SER A 12 -13.30 3.20 19.29
CA SER A 12 -12.86 3.81 18.03
C SER A 12 -13.60 3.21 16.83
N LYS A 13 -13.31 3.71 15.61
CA LYS A 13 -13.85 3.14 14.37
C LYS A 13 -13.01 1.94 13.84
N ALA A 14 -12.00 1.50 14.60
CA ALA A 14 -11.16 0.38 14.23
C ALA A 14 -11.96 -0.91 14.14
N ARG A 15 -11.62 -1.74 13.13
CA ARG A 15 -12.31 -3.01 12.91
C ARG A 15 -11.32 -4.10 12.47
N ALA A 16 -11.53 -5.30 12.97
CA ALA A 16 -10.88 -6.51 12.50
C ALA A 16 -11.80 -7.21 11.51
N GLY A 17 -11.26 -7.63 10.38
CA GLY A 17 -12.01 -8.32 9.34
C GLY A 17 -11.19 -9.36 8.61
N ALA A 18 -11.85 -10.09 7.71
CA ALA A 18 -11.26 -11.10 6.85
C ALA A 18 -11.77 -10.91 5.42
N LEU A 19 -10.84 -10.84 4.46
CA LEU A 19 -11.09 -10.71 3.05
C LEU A 19 -10.67 -12.01 2.36
N THR A 20 -11.63 -12.74 1.77
CA THR A 20 -11.36 -14.02 1.11
C THR A 20 -11.26 -13.84 -0.40
N THR A 21 -10.17 -14.32 -0.98
CA THR A 21 -9.90 -14.40 -2.42
C THR A 21 -9.62 -15.85 -2.83
N ASP A 22 -9.29 -16.09 -4.09
CA ASP A 22 -8.90 -17.42 -4.58
C ASP A 22 -7.48 -17.85 -4.13
N HIS A 23 -6.62 -16.90 -3.72
CA HIS A 23 -5.27 -17.18 -3.19
C HIS A 23 -5.18 -17.09 -1.66
N GLY A 24 -6.31 -17.10 -0.95
CA GLY A 24 -6.34 -17.17 0.50
C GLY A 24 -7.06 -16.03 1.19
N VAL A 25 -6.85 -15.93 2.49
CA VAL A 25 -7.51 -14.95 3.36
C VAL A 25 -6.55 -13.84 3.74
N ILE A 26 -6.98 -12.59 3.56
CA ILE A 26 -6.29 -11.39 4.02
C ILE A 26 -6.96 -10.94 5.32
N LYS A 27 -6.21 -10.96 6.41
CA LYS A 27 -6.69 -10.52 7.74
C LYS A 27 -6.43 -9.03 7.90
N THR A 28 -7.47 -8.25 8.13
CA THR A 28 -7.36 -6.79 8.32
C THR A 28 -7.43 -6.40 9.81
N PRO A 29 -6.78 -5.29 10.24
CA PRO A 29 -5.95 -4.39 9.44
C PRO A 29 -4.70 -5.07 8.87
N ILE A 30 -4.27 -4.64 7.66
CA ILE A 30 -3.10 -5.23 6.99
C ILE A 30 -2.19 -4.15 6.38
N PHE A 31 -0.89 -4.38 6.41
CA PHE A 31 0.11 -3.65 5.63
C PHE A 31 0.62 -4.52 4.48
N MET A 32 0.67 -3.97 3.27
CA MET A 32 1.10 -4.65 2.06
C MET A 32 2.52 -4.26 1.70
N PRO A 33 3.51 -5.16 1.81
CA PRO A 33 4.86 -4.91 1.27
C PRO A 33 4.83 -4.61 -0.23
N VAL A 34 5.57 -3.57 -0.65
CA VAL A 34 5.56 -3.14 -2.05
C VAL A 34 6.62 -3.88 -2.87
N GLY A 35 6.16 -4.69 -3.81
CA GLY A 35 6.93 -5.41 -4.81
C GLY A 35 6.88 -4.76 -6.19
N THR A 36 7.45 -3.57 -6.36
CA THR A 36 7.31 -2.65 -7.49
C THR A 36 7.44 -3.31 -8.87
N VAL A 37 8.46 -4.16 -9.07
CA VAL A 37 8.76 -4.86 -10.33
C VAL A 37 8.82 -6.36 -10.09
N ALA A 38 7.75 -6.94 -9.55
CA ALA A 38 7.67 -8.34 -9.17
C ALA A 38 8.70 -8.74 -8.08
N SER A 39 9.14 -7.81 -7.26
CA SER A 39 10.11 -8.07 -6.20
C SER A 39 10.00 -7.06 -5.07
N VAL A 40 9.88 -7.53 -3.84
CA VAL A 40 10.10 -6.72 -2.64
C VAL A 40 11.61 -6.51 -2.49
N LYS A 41 12.05 -5.25 -2.53
CA LYS A 41 13.47 -4.92 -2.67
C LYS A 41 14.32 -5.46 -1.53
N GLY A 42 15.31 -6.28 -1.87
CA GLY A 42 16.29 -6.81 -0.92
C GLY A 42 15.80 -7.98 -0.09
N VAL A 43 14.70 -8.63 -0.48
CA VAL A 43 14.13 -9.79 0.25
C VAL A 43 13.85 -10.91 -0.74
N HIS A 44 14.28 -12.14 -0.43
CA HIS A 44 13.90 -13.33 -1.18
C HIS A 44 12.44 -13.71 -0.91
N GLN A 45 11.77 -14.34 -1.88
CA GLN A 45 10.41 -14.84 -1.71
C GLN A 45 10.26 -15.77 -0.51
N ARG A 46 11.28 -16.60 -0.21
CA ARG A 46 11.30 -17.47 0.97
C ARG A 46 11.22 -16.66 2.26
N GLU A 47 12.10 -15.66 2.43
CA GLU A 47 12.11 -14.78 3.63
C GLU A 47 10.82 -13.96 3.72
N LEU A 48 10.32 -13.52 2.56
CA LEU A 48 9.05 -12.79 2.51
C LEU A 48 7.88 -13.68 2.97
N ARG A 49 7.86 -14.96 2.57
CA ARG A 49 6.80 -15.91 2.92
C ARG A 49 6.95 -16.44 4.34
N ASP A 50 8.17 -16.83 4.75
CA ASP A 50 8.40 -17.62 5.96
C ASP A 50 8.72 -16.77 7.19
N ASP A 51 9.36 -15.61 7.02
CA ASP A 51 9.80 -14.73 8.12
C ASP A 51 8.93 -13.48 8.27
N ILE A 52 8.59 -12.80 7.16
CA ILE A 52 7.76 -11.60 7.17
C ILE A 52 6.28 -11.96 7.13
N ASP A 53 5.92 -12.98 6.34
CA ASP A 53 4.62 -13.64 6.29
C ASP A 53 3.43 -12.72 5.96
N PRO A 54 3.46 -11.85 4.93
CA PRO A 54 2.33 -11.03 4.56
C PRO A 54 1.23 -11.85 3.89
N ASP A 55 -0.04 -11.58 4.21
CA ASP A 55 -1.18 -12.19 3.52
C ASP A 55 -1.32 -11.68 2.08
N VAL A 56 -0.82 -10.48 1.79
CA VAL A 56 -0.91 -9.79 0.51
C VAL A 56 0.31 -8.89 0.28
N ILE A 57 0.75 -8.81 -0.96
CA ILE A 57 1.77 -7.85 -1.42
C ILE A 57 1.21 -6.95 -2.52
N LEU A 58 1.85 -5.80 -2.75
CA LEU A 58 1.45 -4.87 -3.79
C LEU A 58 2.44 -4.86 -4.96
N GLY A 59 1.94 -4.98 -6.19
CA GLY A 59 2.66 -4.75 -7.42
C GLY A 59 2.25 -3.42 -8.08
N ASN A 60 3.17 -2.75 -8.80
CA ASN A 60 2.85 -1.50 -9.46
C ASN A 60 2.57 -1.72 -10.96
N THR A 61 1.35 -1.48 -11.39
CA THR A 61 0.89 -1.67 -12.78
C THR A 61 1.75 -0.94 -13.80
N TYR A 62 2.06 0.34 -13.58
CA TYR A 62 2.93 1.12 -14.44
C TYR A 62 4.31 0.48 -14.67
N HIS A 63 4.94 0.03 -13.59
CA HIS A 63 6.28 -0.57 -13.67
C HIS A 63 6.26 -1.93 -14.35
N LEU A 64 5.27 -2.77 -14.00
CA LEU A 64 5.11 -4.11 -14.59
C LEU A 64 4.75 -4.05 -16.08
N TYR A 65 3.97 -3.06 -16.48
CA TYR A 65 3.66 -2.78 -17.88
C TYR A 65 4.90 -2.41 -18.69
N LEU A 66 5.77 -1.56 -18.15
CA LEU A 66 7.00 -1.16 -18.84
C LEU A 66 8.08 -2.25 -18.79
N ARG A 67 8.17 -2.97 -17.70
CA ARG A 67 9.17 -4.03 -17.48
C ARG A 67 8.69 -5.04 -16.42
N PRO A 68 8.51 -6.31 -16.75
CA PRO A 68 8.97 -7.00 -17.97
C PRO A 68 8.10 -6.76 -19.21
N GLY A 69 6.90 -6.16 -19.05
CA GLY A 69 5.89 -6.00 -20.08
C GLY A 69 4.80 -7.06 -19.99
N THR A 70 3.61 -6.70 -20.48
CA THR A 70 2.43 -7.57 -20.39
C THR A 70 2.56 -8.88 -21.17
N GLY A 71 3.27 -8.87 -22.32
CA GLY A 71 3.48 -10.08 -23.12
C GLY A 71 4.26 -11.16 -22.36
N ILE A 72 5.34 -10.80 -21.68
CA ILE A 72 6.13 -11.73 -20.84
C ILE A 72 5.31 -12.25 -19.67
N LEU A 73 4.53 -11.38 -19.01
CA LEU A 73 3.68 -11.77 -17.89
C LEU A 73 2.57 -12.73 -18.33
N GLU A 74 1.99 -12.51 -19.51
CA GLU A 74 0.96 -13.40 -20.06
C GLU A 74 1.53 -14.77 -20.41
N GLU A 75 2.69 -14.82 -21.07
CA GLU A 75 3.40 -16.06 -21.40
C GLU A 75 3.79 -16.86 -20.15
N ALA A 76 4.19 -16.16 -19.07
CA ALA A 76 4.51 -16.77 -17.79
C ALA A 76 3.26 -17.32 -17.05
N GLY A 77 2.05 -16.96 -17.46
CA GLY A 77 0.81 -17.34 -16.78
C GLY A 77 0.43 -16.42 -15.61
N GLY A 78 0.77 -15.13 -15.71
CA GLY A 78 0.47 -14.09 -14.74
C GLY A 78 1.57 -13.83 -13.72
N LEU A 79 1.40 -12.76 -12.93
CA LEU A 79 2.40 -12.28 -11.99
C LEU A 79 2.72 -13.29 -10.89
N HIS A 80 1.73 -14.02 -10.38
CA HIS A 80 1.90 -15.07 -9.37
C HIS A 80 2.94 -16.11 -9.81
N LYS A 81 2.78 -16.67 -11.01
CA LYS A 81 3.70 -17.65 -11.57
C LYS A 81 5.05 -17.03 -11.92
N PHE A 82 5.04 -15.83 -12.50
CA PHE A 82 6.25 -15.14 -12.92
C PHE A 82 7.21 -14.88 -11.76
N MET A 83 6.70 -14.49 -10.59
CA MET A 83 7.53 -14.18 -9.43
C MET A 83 7.63 -15.30 -8.38
N GLY A 84 6.90 -16.42 -8.58
CA GLY A 84 6.86 -17.52 -7.61
C GLY A 84 6.20 -17.12 -6.28
N TRP A 85 5.07 -16.43 -6.35
CA TRP A 85 4.32 -15.99 -5.18
C TRP A 85 2.89 -16.54 -5.20
N GLU A 86 2.55 -17.38 -4.22
CA GLU A 86 1.28 -18.12 -4.17
C GLU A 86 0.19 -17.45 -3.35
N ARG A 87 0.51 -16.34 -2.65
CA ARG A 87 -0.46 -15.60 -1.83
C ARG A 87 -1.00 -14.40 -2.60
N ASN A 88 -1.89 -13.64 -1.99
CA ASN A 88 -2.57 -12.53 -2.62
C ASN A 88 -1.63 -11.45 -3.16
N ILE A 89 -2.03 -10.87 -4.28
CA ILE A 89 -1.39 -9.70 -4.89
C ILE A 89 -2.47 -8.64 -5.13
N LEU A 90 -2.17 -7.39 -4.77
CA LEU A 90 -2.92 -6.22 -5.22
C LEU A 90 -2.06 -5.46 -6.23
N THR A 91 -2.64 -4.98 -7.33
CA THR A 91 -1.99 -4.01 -8.23
C THR A 91 -2.65 -2.65 -8.12
N ASP A 92 -1.81 -1.59 -8.08
CA ASP A 92 -2.30 -0.22 -8.15
C ASP A 92 -2.82 0.14 -9.55
N SER A 93 -3.42 1.34 -9.71
CA SER A 93 -3.92 1.82 -11.00
C SER A 93 -2.83 2.19 -12.01
N GLY A 94 -1.62 2.49 -11.55
CA GLY A 94 -0.55 3.11 -12.33
C GLY A 94 -0.68 4.63 -12.49
N GLY A 95 -1.79 5.24 -12.09
CA GLY A 95 -2.06 6.68 -12.23
C GLY A 95 -1.06 7.55 -11.49
N TYR A 96 -0.74 7.21 -10.24
CA TYR A 96 0.25 7.94 -9.44
C TYR A 96 1.65 7.90 -10.05
N GLN A 97 2.10 6.77 -10.59
CA GLN A 97 3.44 6.64 -11.21
C GLN A 97 3.53 7.43 -12.51
N VAL A 98 2.47 7.45 -13.31
CA VAL A 98 2.38 8.34 -14.49
C VAL A 98 2.45 9.81 -14.05
N TYR A 99 1.82 10.14 -12.90
CA TYR A 99 1.92 11.47 -12.30
C TYR A 99 3.34 11.79 -11.83
N SER A 100 3.96 10.95 -11.04
CA SER A 100 5.21 11.24 -10.31
C SER A 100 6.48 11.04 -11.14
N LEU A 101 6.47 10.14 -12.14
CA LEU A 101 7.67 9.75 -12.90
C LEU A 101 7.72 10.31 -14.32
N SER A 102 6.63 10.87 -14.84
CA SER A 102 6.57 11.40 -16.20
C SER A 102 6.53 12.92 -16.21
N ASN A 103 7.66 13.55 -16.52
CA ASN A 103 7.76 15.02 -16.65
C ASN A 103 6.93 15.60 -17.82
N ASN A 104 6.57 14.77 -18.83
CA ASN A 104 5.84 15.17 -20.03
C ASN A 104 4.58 14.32 -20.20
N ARG A 105 3.67 14.38 -19.24
CA ARG A 105 2.34 13.76 -19.39
C ARG A 105 1.32 14.76 -19.95
N LYS A 106 0.37 14.23 -20.71
CA LYS A 106 -0.81 14.97 -21.18
C LYS A 106 -2.07 14.21 -20.76
N ILE A 107 -2.82 14.79 -19.85
CA ILE A 107 -4.09 14.23 -19.35
C ILE A 107 -5.21 14.78 -20.21
N LYS A 108 -6.09 13.93 -20.69
CA LYS A 108 -7.29 14.23 -21.49
C LYS A 108 -8.43 13.33 -21.05
N GLU A 109 -9.62 13.58 -21.58
CA GLU A 109 -10.80 12.73 -21.32
C GLU A 109 -10.58 11.26 -21.74
N GLU A 110 -9.85 11.03 -22.83
CA GLU A 110 -9.59 9.69 -23.34
C GLU A 110 -8.61 8.91 -22.47
N GLY A 111 -7.72 9.59 -21.73
CA GLY A 111 -6.67 8.97 -20.92
C GLY A 111 -5.42 9.84 -20.81
N VAL A 112 -4.31 9.22 -20.48
CA VAL A 112 -3.02 9.88 -20.23
C VAL A 112 -1.97 9.44 -21.22
N LYS A 113 -1.39 10.39 -21.97
CA LYS A 113 -0.17 10.17 -22.76
C LYS A 113 1.04 10.50 -21.92
N PHE A 114 2.03 9.62 -21.89
CA PHE A 114 3.25 9.81 -21.11
C PHE A 114 4.48 9.20 -21.80
N LYS A 115 5.66 9.59 -21.33
CA LYS A 115 6.93 8.98 -21.75
C LYS A 115 7.45 8.06 -20.67
N SER A 116 7.90 6.88 -21.07
CA SER A 116 8.59 5.92 -20.21
C SER A 116 9.83 6.57 -19.58
N HIS A 117 9.98 6.41 -18.26
CA HIS A 117 11.18 6.85 -17.54
C HIS A 117 12.40 5.95 -17.81
N ILE A 118 12.20 4.80 -18.48
CA ILE A 118 13.26 3.82 -18.76
C ILE A 118 14.01 4.18 -20.05
N ASP A 119 13.25 4.48 -21.13
CA ASP A 119 13.78 4.62 -22.48
C ASP A 119 13.20 5.81 -23.26
N GLY A 120 12.27 6.55 -22.65
CA GLY A 120 11.63 7.72 -23.28
C GLY A 120 10.56 7.38 -24.31
N SER A 121 10.21 6.10 -24.53
CA SER A 121 9.15 5.68 -25.44
C SER A 121 7.79 6.27 -25.03
N GLN A 122 6.92 6.49 -26.01
CA GLN A 122 5.59 7.07 -25.79
C GLN A 122 4.57 5.99 -25.53
N HIS A 123 3.77 6.17 -24.49
CA HIS A 123 2.69 5.29 -24.07
C HIS A 123 1.39 6.05 -23.83
N VAL A 124 0.29 5.33 -23.84
CA VAL A 124 -1.04 5.86 -23.52
C VAL A 124 -1.71 4.90 -22.53
N PHE A 125 -2.14 5.43 -21.41
CA PHE A 125 -3.07 4.74 -20.50
C PHE A 125 -4.47 5.31 -20.68
N THR A 126 -5.42 4.45 -20.95
CA THR A 126 -6.86 4.73 -20.90
C THR A 126 -7.50 3.86 -19.84
N PRO A 127 -8.70 4.20 -19.34
CA PRO A 127 -9.41 3.31 -18.42
C PRO A 127 -9.51 1.88 -18.92
N GLU A 128 -9.81 1.69 -20.18
CA GLU A 128 -9.99 0.37 -20.80
C GLU A 128 -8.67 -0.43 -20.81
N ASN A 129 -7.59 0.16 -21.38
CA ASN A 129 -6.35 -0.59 -21.51
C ASN A 129 -5.65 -0.84 -20.17
N VAL A 130 -5.87 0.01 -19.16
CA VAL A 130 -5.36 -0.25 -17.80
C VAL A 130 -6.08 -1.45 -17.17
N MET A 131 -7.37 -1.64 -17.44
CA MET A 131 -8.08 -2.85 -17.03
C MET A 131 -7.53 -4.11 -17.74
N GLU A 132 -7.27 -4.03 -19.04
CA GLU A 132 -6.65 -5.12 -19.81
C GLU A 132 -5.24 -5.47 -19.30
N ILE A 133 -4.44 -4.43 -18.97
CA ILE A 133 -3.10 -4.60 -18.38
C ILE A 133 -3.20 -5.33 -17.05
N GLN A 134 -4.09 -4.91 -16.14
CA GLN A 134 -4.24 -5.55 -14.83
C GLN A 134 -4.85 -6.96 -14.92
N ARG A 135 -5.74 -7.23 -15.90
CA ARG A 135 -6.18 -8.60 -16.23
C ARG A 135 -5.01 -9.48 -16.66
N THR A 136 -4.09 -8.92 -17.45
CA THR A 136 -2.91 -9.64 -17.93
C THR A 136 -1.86 -9.82 -16.83
N ILE A 137 -1.69 -8.85 -15.93
CA ILE A 137 -0.85 -9.00 -14.75
C ILE A 137 -1.40 -10.11 -13.84
N GLY A 138 -2.73 -10.18 -13.65
CA GLY A 138 -3.37 -11.26 -12.91
C GLY A 138 -3.24 -11.15 -11.39
N ALA A 139 -3.32 -9.95 -10.80
CA ALA A 139 -3.43 -9.76 -9.36
C ALA A 139 -4.83 -10.14 -8.86
N ASP A 140 -4.99 -10.46 -7.57
CA ASP A 140 -6.29 -10.77 -6.94
C ASP A 140 -7.17 -9.54 -6.80
N ILE A 141 -6.54 -8.38 -6.52
CA ILE A 141 -7.21 -7.10 -6.37
C ILE A 141 -6.62 -6.12 -7.37
N ILE A 142 -7.48 -5.50 -8.17
CA ILE A 142 -7.14 -4.51 -9.19
C ILE A 142 -7.82 -3.18 -8.89
N MET A 143 -7.20 -2.07 -9.33
CA MET A 143 -7.64 -0.72 -9.01
C MET A 143 -8.21 -0.01 -10.24
N ALA A 144 -9.24 0.82 -10.05
CA ALA A 144 -9.69 1.74 -11.08
C ALA A 144 -8.57 2.68 -11.52
N PHE A 145 -8.57 3.06 -12.80
CA PHE A 145 -7.67 4.10 -13.29
C PHE A 145 -8.13 5.47 -12.81
N ASP A 146 -7.25 6.24 -12.19
CA ASP A 146 -7.55 7.51 -11.55
C ASP A 146 -6.52 8.60 -11.87
N GLU A 147 -6.87 9.86 -11.60
CA GLU A 147 -5.96 10.98 -11.60
C GLU A 147 -5.65 11.42 -10.17
N CYS A 148 -4.41 11.23 -9.74
CA CYS A 148 -3.90 11.76 -8.46
C CYS A 148 -3.48 13.22 -8.65
N THR A 149 -4.07 14.13 -7.88
CA THR A 149 -3.71 15.57 -7.90
C THR A 149 -2.48 15.84 -7.04
N PRO A 150 -1.68 16.89 -7.37
CA PRO A 150 -0.61 17.35 -6.49
C PRO A 150 -1.17 17.98 -5.21
N TYR A 151 -0.30 18.11 -4.19
CA TYR A 151 -0.57 18.94 -3.02
C TYR A 151 0.52 20.05 -2.90
N PRO A 152 0.14 21.31 -2.66
CA PRO A 152 -1.23 21.83 -2.72
C PRO A 152 -1.75 21.90 -4.18
N CYS A 153 -3.07 21.91 -4.34
CA CYS A 153 -3.68 22.15 -5.64
C CYS A 153 -4.87 23.12 -5.56
N ASP A 154 -5.19 23.75 -6.68
CA ASP A 154 -6.35 24.63 -6.81
C ASP A 154 -7.66 23.84 -6.72
N TYR A 155 -8.68 24.39 -6.04
CA TYR A 155 -9.99 23.76 -5.87
C TYR A 155 -10.66 23.37 -7.20
N ASN A 156 -10.64 24.27 -8.19
CA ASN A 156 -11.27 23.99 -9.49
C ASN A 156 -10.53 22.89 -10.25
N TYR A 157 -9.20 22.81 -10.09
CA TYR A 157 -8.43 21.69 -10.63
C TYR A 157 -8.79 20.39 -9.93
N ALA A 158 -8.80 20.35 -8.60
CA ALA A 158 -9.19 19.18 -7.83
C ALA A 158 -10.59 18.68 -8.21
N LYS A 159 -11.55 19.60 -8.37
CA LYS A 159 -12.92 19.30 -8.79
C LYS A 159 -12.98 18.68 -10.19
N ARG A 160 -12.28 19.28 -11.18
CA ARG A 160 -12.24 18.73 -12.54
C ARG A 160 -11.60 17.33 -12.58
N SER A 161 -10.50 17.15 -11.85
CA SER A 161 -9.78 15.89 -11.73
C SER A 161 -10.65 14.80 -11.09
N MET A 162 -11.35 15.11 -10.01
CA MET A 162 -12.29 14.21 -9.36
C MET A 162 -13.39 13.74 -10.33
N HIS A 163 -14.02 14.67 -11.06
CA HIS A 163 -15.03 14.31 -12.05
C HIS A 163 -14.47 13.50 -13.23
N LEU A 164 -13.24 13.76 -13.64
CA LEU A 164 -12.55 12.97 -14.65
C LEU A 164 -12.34 11.53 -14.14
N THR A 165 -11.86 11.38 -12.91
CA THR A 165 -11.70 10.06 -12.26
C THR A 165 -13.03 9.30 -12.21
N HIS A 166 -14.15 9.94 -11.89
CA HIS A 166 -15.47 9.31 -11.89
C HIS A 166 -15.87 8.81 -13.29
N ARG A 167 -15.71 9.62 -14.33
CA ARG A 167 -15.99 9.19 -15.71
C ARG A 167 -15.07 8.07 -16.19
N TRP A 168 -13.81 8.10 -15.77
CA TRP A 168 -12.88 7.00 -16.02
C TRP A 168 -13.28 5.72 -15.27
N LEU A 169 -13.80 5.85 -14.06
CA LEU A 169 -14.33 4.73 -13.30
C LEU A 169 -15.51 4.06 -14.04
N ASP A 170 -16.47 4.84 -14.54
CA ASP A 170 -17.59 4.29 -15.32
C ASP A 170 -17.10 3.49 -16.54
N ARG A 171 -16.06 3.99 -17.21
CA ARG A 171 -15.43 3.30 -18.34
C ARG A 171 -14.69 2.03 -17.92
N CYS A 172 -13.98 2.06 -16.76
CA CYS A 172 -13.35 0.87 -16.20
C CYS A 172 -14.39 -0.23 -15.93
N VAL A 173 -15.48 0.10 -15.24
CA VAL A 173 -16.57 -0.84 -14.91
C VAL A 173 -17.18 -1.42 -16.18
N ALA A 174 -17.62 -0.57 -17.12
CA ALA A 174 -18.22 -1.00 -18.38
C ALA A 174 -17.31 -1.88 -19.25
N HIS A 175 -15.98 -1.71 -19.11
CA HIS A 175 -15.01 -2.52 -19.82
C HIS A 175 -14.74 -3.85 -19.10
N LEU A 176 -14.63 -3.84 -17.76
CA LEU A 176 -14.42 -5.05 -16.96
C LEU A 176 -15.54 -6.07 -17.12
N ASP A 177 -16.79 -5.63 -17.28
CA ASP A 177 -17.94 -6.50 -17.53
C ASP A 177 -17.80 -7.35 -18.81
N LYS A 178 -16.95 -6.92 -19.72
CA LYS A 178 -16.68 -7.59 -21.01
C LYS A 178 -15.38 -8.39 -21.03
N LEU A 179 -14.53 -8.22 -19.99
CA LEU A 179 -13.21 -8.85 -19.92
C LEU A 179 -13.25 -10.14 -19.08
N PRO A 180 -13.01 -11.32 -19.68
CA PRO A 180 -12.90 -12.55 -18.91
C PRO A 180 -11.66 -12.56 -18.00
N PHE A 181 -11.72 -13.35 -16.94
CA PHE A 181 -10.55 -13.70 -16.16
C PHE A 181 -9.58 -14.56 -17.00
N LYS A 182 -8.27 -14.33 -16.87
CA LYS A 182 -7.28 -15.00 -17.72
C LYS A 182 -6.70 -16.29 -17.14
N TYR A 183 -6.61 -16.42 -15.83
CA TYR A 183 -5.77 -17.46 -15.19
C TYR A 183 -6.56 -18.44 -14.31
N GLY A 184 -7.87 -18.51 -14.48
CA GLY A 184 -8.72 -19.50 -13.78
C GLY A 184 -9.10 -19.12 -12.36
N TYR A 185 -8.82 -17.89 -11.94
CA TYR A 185 -9.27 -17.29 -10.67
C TYR A 185 -9.88 -15.91 -10.90
N SER A 186 -10.67 -15.46 -9.93
CA SER A 186 -11.35 -14.16 -9.99
C SER A 186 -10.43 -13.02 -9.55
N GLN A 187 -10.71 -11.82 -10.05
CA GLN A 187 -10.07 -10.59 -9.62
C GLN A 187 -11.13 -9.62 -9.11
N SER A 188 -10.86 -9.01 -7.98
CA SER A 188 -11.75 -8.03 -7.35
C SER A 188 -11.35 -6.62 -7.74
N PHE A 189 -12.32 -5.75 -7.90
CA PHE A 189 -12.12 -4.39 -8.39
C PHE A 189 -12.37 -3.37 -7.28
N PHE A 190 -11.42 -2.43 -7.08
CA PHE A 190 -11.54 -1.35 -6.11
C PHE A 190 -11.53 0.02 -6.81
N PRO A 191 -12.61 0.78 -6.78
CA PRO A 191 -12.62 2.19 -7.15
C PRO A 191 -11.90 3.06 -6.13
N ILE A 192 -11.50 4.28 -6.54
CA ILE A 192 -10.64 5.17 -5.76
C ILE A 192 -11.35 6.49 -5.49
N VAL A 193 -11.51 6.85 -4.22
CA VAL A 193 -11.98 8.17 -3.79
C VAL A 193 -10.88 9.20 -4.02
N GLN A 194 -11.19 10.28 -4.74
CA GLN A 194 -10.32 11.43 -4.96
C GLN A 194 -10.94 12.71 -4.37
N GLY A 195 -10.35 13.89 -4.57
CA GLY A 195 -10.86 15.19 -4.10
C GLY A 195 -9.86 16.02 -3.31
N SER A 196 -8.56 15.67 -3.35
CA SER A 196 -7.49 16.36 -2.62
C SER A 196 -7.82 16.49 -1.12
N THR A 197 -7.59 17.64 -0.49
CA THR A 197 -7.95 17.92 0.92
C THR A 197 -9.21 18.80 1.05
N PHE A 198 -10.10 18.79 0.03
CA PHE A 198 -11.36 19.54 0.06
C PHE A 198 -12.51 18.63 0.52
N LYS A 199 -13.08 18.92 1.69
CA LYS A 199 -14.12 18.10 2.35
C LYS A 199 -15.33 17.84 1.48
N ASP A 200 -15.83 18.85 0.80
CA ASP A 200 -17.00 18.74 -0.08
C ASP A 200 -16.72 17.83 -1.30
N LEU A 201 -15.52 17.93 -1.88
CA LEU A 201 -15.11 17.05 -2.97
C LEU A 201 -14.89 15.62 -2.49
N ARG A 202 -14.25 15.42 -1.32
CA ARG A 202 -14.09 14.09 -0.70
C ARG A 202 -15.43 13.43 -0.42
N LYS A 203 -16.38 14.20 0.13
CA LYS A 203 -17.73 13.71 0.38
C LYS A 203 -18.40 13.29 -0.93
N GLN A 204 -18.43 14.16 -1.93
CA GLN A 204 -19.02 13.87 -3.24
C GLN A 204 -18.38 12.65 -3.89
N SER A 205 -17.05 12.53 -3.81
CA SER A 205 -16.34 11.38 -4.37
C SER A 205 -16.66 10.09 -3.61
N ALA A 206 -16.65 10.12 -2.28
CA ALA A 206 -16.97 8.95 -1.46
C ALA A 206 -18.40 8.44 -1.69
N GLU A 207 -19.39 9.34 -1.79
CA GLU A 207 -20.78 9.01 -2.12
C GLU A 207 -20.88 8.36 -3.52
N TYR A 208 -20.17 8.91 -4.50
CA TYR A 208 -20.14 8.35 -5.86
C TYR A 208 -19.50 6.95 -5.89
N ILE A 209 -18.34 6.79 -5.25
CA ILE A 209 -17.62 5.52 -5.17
C ILE A 209 -18.45 4.45 -4.44
N ALA A 210 -19.12 4.81 -3.34
CA ALA A 210 -20.00 3.91 -2.61
C ALA A 210 -21.17 3.41 -3.47
N SER A 211 -21.69 4.23 -4.39
CA SER A 211 -22.81 3.87 -5.26
C SER A 211 -22.44 2.86 -6.36
N VAL A 212 -21.16 2.61 -6.60
CA VAL A 212 -20.69 1.59 -7.57
C VAL A 212 -20.86 0.16 -7.04
N GLU A 213 -20.99 -0.01 -5.71
CA GLU A 213 -21.16 -1.31 -5.04
C GLU A 213 -20.05 -2.33 -5.34
N ALA A 214 -18.82 -1.84 -5.57
CA ALA A 214 -17.66 -2.69 -5.82
C ALA A 214 -17.28 -3.57 -4.61
N GLU A 215 -16.37 -4.53 -4.81
CA GLU A 215 -15.97 -5.47 -3.75
C GLU A 215 -15.15 -4.83 -2.62
N GLY A 216 -14.57 -3.66 -2.86
CA GLY A 216 -13.84 -2.87 -1.87
C GLY A 216 -13.64 -1.45 -2.37
N ASN A 217 -13.13 -0.56 -1.53
CA ASN A 217 -12.96 0.85 -1.87
C ASN A 217 -11.58 1.36 -1.44
N ALA A 218 -10.97 2.21 -2.25
CA ALA A 218 -9.70 2.85 -1.92
C ALA A 218 -9.86 4.36 -1.69
N ILE A 219 -8.96 4.90 -0.90
CA ILE A 219 -8.82 6.32 -0.58
C ILE A 219 -7.48 6.77 -1.16
N GLY A 220 -7.51 7.45 -2.29
CA GLY A 220 -6.34 7.98 -2.98
C GLY A 220 -6.14 9.47 -2.78
N GLY A 221 -5.08 10.04 -3.36
CA GLY A 221 -4.78 11.47 -3.35
C GLY A 221 -4.54 12.07 -1.96
N LEU A 222 -4.12 11.25 -1.00
CA LEU A 222 -3.61 11.63 0.31
C LEU A 222 -2.17 11.13 0.46
N SER A 223 -1.44 11.60 1.47
CA SER A 223 0.00 11.33 1.66
C SER A 223 0.87 11.80 0.47
N VAL A 224 0.47 12.91 -0.15
CA VAL A 224 1.16 13.54 -1.28
C VAL A 224 1.84 14.86 -0.91
N GLY A 225 1.91 15.19 0.39
CA GLY A 225 2.60 16.37 0.93
C GLY A 225 1.79 17.20 1.92
N GLU A 226 0.53 16.87 2.14
CA GLU A 226 -0.33 17.52 3.14
C GLU A 226 0.11 17.22 4.58
N PRO A 227 -0.21 18.09 5.55
CA PRO A 227 -0.07 17.80 6.96
C PRO A 227 -0.85 16.52 7.37
N ALA A 228 -0.30 15.78 8.32
CA ALA A 228 -0.92 14.52 8.74
C ALA A 228 -2.35 14.70 9.29
N GLU A 229 -2.61 15.80 9.94
CA GLU A 229 -3.94 16.13 10.48
C GLU A 229 -4.98 16.30 9.40
N GLU A 230 -4.64 16.95 8.27
CA GLU A 230 -5.53 17.04 7.09
C GLU A 230 -5.81 15.67 6.49
N MET A 231 -4.77 14.82 6.38
CA MET A 231 -4.94 13.44 5.91
C MET A 231 -5.91 12.67 6.82
N TYR A 232 -5.76 12.77 8.15
CA TYR A 232 -6.65 12.08 9.09
C TYR A 232 -8.09 12.57 8.97
N GLU A 233 -8.30 13.88 8.89
CA GLU A 233 -9.63 14.46 8.73
C GLU A 233 -10.31 13.98 7.45
N MET A 234 -9.59 13.94 6.33
CA MET A 234 -10.12 13.46 5.06
C MET A 234 -10.37 11.95 5.08
N ALA A 235 -9.49 11.16 5.69
CA ALA A 235 -9.67 9.72 5.81
C ALA A 235 -10.89 9.39 6.69
N GLU A 236 -11.08 10.09 7.81
CA GLU A 236 -12.23 9.91 8.68
C GLU A 236 -13.55 10.21 7.96
N LEU A 237 -13.63 11.39 7.30
CA LEU A 237 -14.79 11.79 6.52
C LEU A 237 -15.17 10.72 5.47
N VAL A 238 -14.19 10.19 4.76
CA VAL A 238 -14.43 9.17 3.73
C VAL A 238 -14.85 7.84 4.35
N CYS A 239 -14.23 7.42 5.45
CA CYS A 239 -14.61 6.19 6.16
C CYS A 239 -16.04 6.22 6.72
N ASP A 240 -16.56 7.41 7.06
CA ASP A 240 -17.94 7.57 7.54
C ASP A 240 -18.99 7.39 6.42
N ILE A 241 -18.58 7.50 5.16
CA ILE A 241 -19.47 7.41 3.99
C ILE A 241 -19.36 6.03 3.33
N LEU A 242 -18.16 5.47 3.24
CA LEU A 242 -17.94 4.19 2.57
C LEU A 242 -18.63 3.03 3.28
N PRO A 243 -19.17 2.04 2.55
CA PRO A 243 -19.88 0.90 3.12
C PRO A 243 -19.08 0.17 4.20
N GLU A 244 -19.76 -0.24 5.27
CA GLU A 244 -19.12 -0.95 6.39
C GLU A 244 -18.79 -2.41 6.06
N ASP A 245 -19.54 -3.03 5.15
CA ASP A 245 -19.37 -4.41 4.71
C ASP A 245 -18.32 -4.56 3.59
N LYS A 246 -17.57 -3.49 3.29
CA LYS A 246 -16.50 -3.47 2.30
C LYS A 246 -15.17 -3.05 2.92
N PRO A 247 -14.02 -3.61 2.46
CA PRO A 247 -12.71 -3.17 2.93
C PRO A 247 -12.37 -1.76 2.42
N ARG A 248 -11.65 -1.00 3.23
CA ARG A 248 -11.20 0.37 2.97
C ARG A 248 -9.69 0.41 2.91
N TYR A 249 -9.15 0.77 1.76
CA TYR A 249 -7.72 0.82 1.50
C TYR A 249 -7.23 2.26 1.38
N LEU A 250 -6.40 2.72 2.32
CA LEU A 250 -5.73 4.03 2.26
C LEU A 250 -4.38 3.87 1.55
N MET A 251 -4.29 4.42 0.35
CA MET A 251 -3.15 4.23 -0.56
C MET A 251 -1.94 5.07 -0.14
N GLY A 252 -0.75 4.47 -0.16
CA GLY A 252 0.55 5.15 0.02
C GLY A 252 0.88 5.58 1.45
N VAL A 253 0.12 5.17 2.44
CA VAL A 253 0.33 5.54 3.86
C VAL A 253 0.95 4.37 4.62
N GLY A 254 1.97 4.56 5.38
CA GLY A 254 3.09 5.47 5.48
C GLY A 254 3.89 5.22 6.75
N THR A 255 3.91 6.11 7.70
CA THR A 255 4.61 5.89 8.96
C THR A 255 3.83 4.94 9.88
N PRO A 256 4.51 4.20 10.81
CA PRO A 256 3.82 3.36 11.79
C PRO A 256 2.73 4.11 12.59
N ILE A 257 3.02 5.36 12.96
CA ILE A 257 2.06 6.23 13.68
C ILE A 257 0.85 6.55 12.80
N ASN A 258 1.06 6.90 11.53
CA ASN A 258 -0.03 7.20 10.61
C ASN A 258 -0.94 5.97 10.39
N ILE A 259 -0.34 4.78 10.30
CA ILE A 259 -1.08 3.51 10.17
C ILE A 259 -2.00 3.32 11.38
N LEU A 260 -1.46 3.39 12.61
CA LEU A 260 -2.28 3.20 13.82
C LEU A 260 -3.38 4.25 13.97
N LYS A 261 -3.09 5.52 13.62
CA LYS A 261 -4.11 6.57 13.66
C LYS A 261 -5.23 6.31 12.64
N ASN A 262 -4.90 5.89 11.42
CA ASN A 262 -5.90 5.59 10.39
C ASN A 262 -6.68 4.28 10.66
N ILE A 263 -6.08 3.27 11.28
CA ILE A 263 -6.83 2.10 11.79
C ILE A 263 -7.93 2.55 12.75
N ALA A 264 -7.63 3.48 13.67
CA ALA A 264 -8.62 4.04 14.59
C ALA A 264 -9.78 4.79 13.88
N LEU A 265 -9.56 5.25 12.65
CA LEU A 265 -10.56 5.93 11.82
C LEU A 265 -11.33 4.96 10.90
N GLY A 266 -11.04 3.66 10.95
CA GLY A 266 -11.77 2.63 10.21
C GLY A 266 -11.15 2.22 8.89
N VAL A 267 -9.87 2.49 8.66
CA VAL A 267 -9.11 2.00 7.51
C VAL A 267 -8.60 0.58 7.76
N ASP A 268 -8.68 -0.29 6.75
CA ASP A 268 -8.35 -1.72 6.83
C ASP A 268 -7.02 -2.09 6.19
N MET A 269 -6.64 -1.42 5.10
CA MET A 269 -5.51 -1.82 4.26
C MET A 269 -4.58 -0.64 3.99
N PHE A 270 -3.28 -0.91 3.98
CA PHE A 270 -2.22 0.09 3.81
C PHE A 270 -1.10 -0.46 2.93
N ASP A 271 -0.43 0.44 2.20
CA ASP A 271 0.84 0.20 1.55
C ASP A 271 1.75 1.41 1.69
N CYS A 272 3.03 1.20 1.66
CA CYS A 272 4.02 2.26 1.46
C CYS A 272 5.40 1.69 1.15
N VAL A 273 6.19 2.42 0.40
CA VAL A 273 7.61 2.08 0.17
C VAL A 273 8.52 2.43 1.35
N MET A 274 8.00 3.13 2.36
CA MET A 274 8.80 3.61 3.49
C MET A 274 9.59 2.52 4.22
N PRO A 275 9.02 1.37 4.63
CA PRO A 275 9.78 0.38 5.38
C PRO A 275 11.03 -0.05 4.61
N THR A 276 10.90 -0.39 3.34
CA THR A 276 12.04 -0.85 2.52
C THR A 276 12.96 0.29 2.10
N ARG A 277 12.42 1.49 1.79
CA ARG A 277 13.22 2.65 1.41
C ARG A 277 14.05 3.18 2.58
N ASN A 278 13.43 3.33 3.75
CA ASN A 278 14.09 3.81 4.96
C ASN A 278 15.12 2.80 5.46
N ALA A 279 14.82 1.50 5.42
CA ALA A 279 15.76 0.43 5.72
C ALA A 279 17.06 0.56 4.90
N ARG A 280 16.94 0.68 3.58
CA ARG A 280 18.12 0.84 2.70
C ARG A 280 18.93 2.13 2.96
N ASN A 281 18.33 3.10 3.66
CA ASN A 281 18.99 4.32 4.11
C ASN A 281 19.48 4.25 5.56
N GLY A 282 19.29 3.12 6.25
CA GLY A 282 19.76 2.89 7.61
C GLY A 282 18.82 3.37 8.70
N MET A 283 17.54 3.63 8.38
CA MET A 283 16.51 3.94 9.38
C MET A 283 15.70 2.69 9.69
N LEU A 284 15.67 2.31 10.97
CA LEU A 284 14.90 1.19 11.49
C LEU A 284 13.74 1.69 12.35
N PHE A 285 12.61 0.99 12.28
CA PHE A 285 11.42 1.25 13.08
C PHE A 285 11.32 0.18 14.17
N THR A 286 11.11 0.60 15.40
CA THR A 286 10.91 -0.29 16.56
C THR A 286 9.70 0.17 17.38
N ALA A 287 9.22 -0.67 18.28
CA ALA A 287 8.16 -0.32 19.24
C ALA A 287 8.54 0.81 20.19
N HIS A 288 9.84 1.08 20.35
CA HIS A 288 10.38 2.07 21.27
C HIS A 288 10.80 3.38 20.60
N GLY A 289 10.75 3.44 19.27
CA GLY A 289 11.14 4.60 18.49
C GLY A 289 11.90 4.25 17.21
N THR A 290 12.54 5.25 16.60
CA THR A 290 13.31 5.08 15.36
C THR A 290 14.81 5.07 15.63
N ILE A 291 15.54 4.17 14.98
CA ILE A 291 16.99 4.04 15.03
C ILE A 291 17.58 4.49 13.69
N ASN A 292 18.53 5.44 13.71
CA ASN A 292 19.44 5.62 12.59
C ASN A 292 20.70 4.80 12.86
N ILE A 293 20.82 3.63 12.24
CA ILE A 293 21.91 2.67 12.50
C ILE A 293 23.28 3.20 12.12
N LYS A 294 23.36 4.24 11.26
CA LYS A 294 24.62 4.87 10.87
C LYS A 294 25.25 5.72 11.99
N ASN A 295 24.49 6.07 13.03
CA ASN A 295 25.00 6.87 14.14
C ASN A 295 26.16 6.17 14.85
N LYS A 296 27.18 6.96 15.21
CA LYS A 296 28.42 6.44 15.85
C LYS A 296 28.15 5.74 17.19
N LYS A 297 27.12 6.13 17.92
CA LYS A 297 26.77 5.51 19.21
C LYS A 297 26.52 4.00 19.14
N TRP A 298 26.14 3.46 17.98
CA TRP A 298 25.90 2.03 17.77
C TRP A 298 27.17 1.23 17.46
N GLU A 299 28.35 1.87 17.36
CA GLU A 299 29.61 1.25 16.97
C GLU A 299 30.06 0.11 17.88
N ASN A 300 29.80 0.26 19.18
CA ASN A 300 30.14 -0.71 20.21
C ASN A 300 28.87 -1.30 20.90
N ASP A 301 27.72 -1.19 20.27
CA ASP A 301 26.48 -1.76 20.79
C ASP A 301 26.30 -3.19 20.23
N PHE A 302 26.72 -4.18 21.00
CA PHE A 302 26.62 -5.59 20.66
C PHE A 302 25.29 -6.22 21.06
N SER A 303 24.32 -5.44 21.52
CA SER A 303 22.95 -5.93 21.76
C SER A 303 22.23 -6.26 20.44
N PRO A 304 21.19 -7.11 20.49
CA PRO A 304 20.33 -7.40 19.33
C PRO A 304 19.82 -6.13 18.65
N ILE A 305 19.47 -6.24 17.35
CA ILE A 305 18.88 -5.11 16.61
C ILE A 305 17.59 -4.68 17.31
N ASP A 306 16.72 -5.63 17.64
CA ASP A 306 15.51 -5.41 18.43
C ASP A 306 15.31 -6.61 19.40
N GLU A 307 15.16 -6.33 20.69
CA GLU A 307 14.94 -7.35 21.72
C GLU A 307 13.59 -8.06 21.58
N MET A 308 12.65 -7.48 20.85
CA MET A 308 11.36 -8.13 20.58
C MET A 308 11.49 -9.39 19.70
N GLY A 309 12.55 -9.50 18.89
CA GLY A 309 12.81 -10.67 18.08
C GLY A 309 11.69 -11.02 17.11
N ILE A 310 11.11 -10.01 16.44
CA ILE A 310 9.98 -10.18 15.52
C ILE A 310 10.40 -11.01 14.30
N THR A 311 11.63 -10.83 13.84
CA THR A 311 12.24 -11.60 12.76
C THR A 311 13.58 -12.19 13.22
N PHE A 312 14.08 -13.19 12.50
CA PHE A 312 15.37 -13.82 12.84
C PHE A 312 16.53 -12.81 12.84
N VAL A 313 16.50 -11.80 11.97
CA VAL A 313 17.58 -10.81 11.90
C VAL A 313 17.67 -9.94 13.15
N ASP A 314 16.59 -9.82 13.91
CA ASP A 314 16.54 -8.98 15.11
C ASP A 314 17.41 -9.50 16.23
N THR A 315 17.50 -10.84 16.35
CA THR A 315 18.23 -11.54 17.41
C THR A 315 19.58 -12.10 16.97
N GLU A 316 19.73 -12.46 15.70
CA GLU A 316 20.99 -13.02 15.18
C GLU A 316 22.08 -11.96 14.95
N TYR A 317 21.68 -10.70 14.68
CA TYR A 317 22.62 -9.63 14.39
C TYR A 317 22.60 -8.55 15.46
N SER A 318 23.79 -7.99 15.78
CA SER A 318 23.92 -6.86 16.68
C SER A 318 23.82 -5.53 15.95
N LYS A 319 23.46 -4.45 16.67
CA LYS A 319 23.48 -3.09 16.16
C LYS A 319 24.87 -2.69 15.65
N ALA A 320 25.94 -3.08 16.36
CA ALA A 320 27.32 -2.82 15.96
C ALA A 320 27.65 -3.45 14.60
N TYR A 321 27.26 -4.72 14.38
CA TYR A 321 27.50 -5.41 13.11
C TYR A 321 26.69 -4.78 11.98
N LEU A 322 25.39 -4.53 12.20
CA LEU A 322 24.55 -3.89 11.19
C LEU A 322 25.07 -2.50 10.82
N ARG A 323 25.52 -1.70 11.81
CA ARG A 323 26.19 -0.41 11.54
C ARG A 323 27.43 -0.59 10.68
N HIS A 324 28.29 -1.56 11.00
CA HIS A 324 29.48 -1.86 10.20
C HIS A 324 29.13 -2.12 8.74
N LEU A 325 28.11 -2.96 8.48
CA LEU A 325 27.66 -3.26 7.12
C LEU A 325 27.18 -2.01 6.35
N PHE A 326 26.48 -1.08 7.04
CA PHE A 326 26.07 0.20 6.42
C PHE A 326 27.25 1.11 6.12
N VAL A 327 28.24 1.20 7.01
CA VAL A 327 29.45 2.00 6.80
C VAL A 327 30.31 1.42 5.68
N ALA A 328 30.42 0.08 5.60
CA ALA A 328 31.11 -0.63 4.54
C ALA A 328 30.31 -0.69 3.21
N ASN A 329 29.06 -0.19 3.22
CA ASN A 329 28.13 -0.22 2.08
C ASN A 329 27.83 -1.63 1.55
N GLU A 330 27.81 -2.63 2.43
CA GLU A 330 27.48 -4.01 2.10
C GLU A 330 25.98 -4.19 1.81
N TYR A 331 25.63 -5.03 0.81
CA TYR A 331 24.23 -5.31 0.49
C TYR A 331 23.49 -6.00 1.62
N LEU A 332 24.17 -6.89 2.37
CA LEU A 332 23.60 -7.61 3.49
C LEU A 332 22.98 -6.66 4.55
N GLY A 333 23.64 -5.52 4.82
CA GLY A 333 23.09 -4.54 5.75
C GLY A 333 21.72 -4.00 5.31
N LYS A 334 21.54 -3.78 4.00
CA LYS A 334 20.26 -3.32 3.43
C LYS A 334 19.19 -4.41 3.46
N GLN A 335 19.57 -5.68 3.30
CA GLN A 335 18.66 -6.82 3.43
C GLN A 335 18.19 -7.02 4.86
N ILE A 336 19.11 -7.07 5.83
CA ILE A 336 18.81 -7.20 7.27
C ILE A 336 17.84 -6.09 7.69
N ALA A 337 18.16 -4.82 7.39
CA ALA A 337 17.31 -3.69 7.73
C ALA A 337 15.92 -3.74 7.07
N THR A 338 15.84 -4.29 5.84
CA THR A 338 14.56 -4.42 5.13
C THR A 338 13.67 -5.50 5.74
N ILE A 339 14.24 -6.66 6.10
CA ILE A 339 13.53 -7.75 6.77
C ILE A 339 13.01 -7.25 8.12
N HIS A 340 13.88 -6.62 8.93
CA HIS A 340 13.51 -6.00 10.20
C HIS A 340 12.31 -5.05 10.06
N ASN A 341 12.42 -4.04 9.19
CA ASN A 341 11.36 -3.03 9.04
C ASN A 341 10.03 -3.63 8.54
N LEU A 342 10.08 -4.57 7.59
CA LEU A 342 8.86 -5.22 7.10
C LEU A 342 8.24 -6.10 8.19
N GLY A 343 9.05 -6.85 8.91
CA GLY A 343 8.59 -7.63 10.07
C GLY A 343 7.90 -6.77 11.11
N PHE A 344 8.53 -5.63 11.46
CA PHE A 344 7.95 -4.65 12.39
C PHE A 344 6.59 -4.11 11.92
N TYR A 345 6.46 -3.74 10.62
CA TYR A 345 5.19 -3.24 10.08
C TYR A 345 4.08 -4.30 10.13
N LEU A 346 4.40 -5.54 9.77
CA LEU A 346 3.45 -6.66 9.85
C LEU A 346 3.06 -6.98 11.30
N TRP A 347 4.04 -7.00 12.21
CA TRP A 347 3.79 -7.16 13.64
C TRP A 347 2.85 -6.07 14.17
N LEU A 348 3.08 -4.80 13.79
CA LEU A 348 2.29 -3.66 14.25
C LEU A 348 0.81 -3.81 13.90
N VAL A 349 0.50 -4.16 12.63
CA VAL A 349 -0.90 -4.30 12.19
C VAL A 349 -1.55 -5.58 12.72
N ARG A 350 -0.78 -6.66 12.89
CA ARG A 350 -1.27 -7.90 13.54
C ARG A 350 -1.60 -7.66 15.00
N THR A 351 -0.73 -6.99 15.74
CA THR A 351 -1.00 -6.62 17.13
C THR A 351 -2.20 -5.68 17.22
N ALA A 352 -2.31 -4.69 16.31
CA ALA A 352 -3.50 -3.84 16.24
C ALA A 352 -4.78 -4.67 16.07
N ARG A 353 -4.77 -5.67 15.17
CA ARG A 353 -5.89 -6.59 15.00
C ARG A 353 -6.21 -7.37 16.28
N GLU A 354 -5.21 -7.94 16.95
CA GLU A 354 -5.38 -8.67 18.21
C GLU A 354 -6.02 -7.79 19.28
N ARG A 355 -5.61 -6.52 19.37
CA ARG A 355 -6.16 -5.54 20.30
C ARG A 355 -7.60 -5.14 19.96
N ILE A 356 -7.94 -5.04 18.66
CA ILE A 356 -9.33 -4.83 18.23
C ILE A 356 -10.21 -6.02 18.65
N LEU A 357 -9.75 -7.25 18.41
CA LEU A 357 -10.45 -8.46 18.81
C LEU A 357 -10.62 -8.57 20.33
N ALA A 358 -9.64 -8.12 21.11
CA ALA A 358 -9.70 -8.04 22.57
C ALA A 358 -10.52 -6.87 23.11
N GLY A 359 -10.84 -5.85 22.28
CA GLY A 359 -11.61 -4.66 22.67
C GLY A 359 -10.80 -3.61 23.44
N ASP A 360 -9.47 -3.63 23.37
CA ASP A 360 -8.56 -2.69 24.07
C ASP A 360 -7.61 -1.93 23.11
N PHE A 361 -7.97 -1.87 21.83
CA PHE A 361 -7.13 -1.26 20.79
C PHE A 361 -6.81 0.20 21.04
N LEU A 362 -7.80 1.02 21.44
CA LEU A 362 -7.60 2.47 21.59
C LEU A 362 -6.56 2.78 22.67
N ASP A 363 -6.64 2.12 23.83
CA ASP A 363 -5.70 2.31 24.94
C ASP A 363 -4.29 1.83 24.58
N TRP A 364 -4.18 0.70 23.90
CA TRP A 364 -2.90 0.20 23.40
C TRP A 364 -2.31 1.15 22.34
N LYS A 365 -3.11 1.61 21.39
CA LYS A 365 -2.67 2.54 20.32
C LYS A 365 -2.11 3.84 20.92
N ILE A 366 -2.75 4.43 21.93
CA ILE A 366 -2.27 5.67 22.57
C ILE A 366 -0.86 5.46 23.12
N LYS A 367 -0.64 4.38 23.85
CA LYS A 367 0.68 4.04 24.45
C LYS A 367 1.73 3.78 23.35
N MET A 368 1.37 3.01 22.33
CA MET A 368 2.26 2.64 21.22
C MET A 368 2.70 3.87 20.42
N VAL A 369 1.77 4.79 20.09
CA VAL A 369 2.09 6.03 19.38
C VAL A 369 3.07 6.89 20.18
N GLN A 370 2.88 7.03 21.51
CA GLN A 370 3.81 7.76 22.37
C GLN A 370 5.21 7.14 22.43
N GLN A 371 5.29 5.80 22.39
CA GLN A 371 6.58 5.10 22.39
C GLN A 371 7.32 5.25 21.07
N MET A 372 6.62 5.09 19.94
CA MET A 372 7.21 5.16 18.60
C MET A 372 7.64 6.56 18.16
N ASP A 373 7.14 7.62 18.80
CA ASP A 373 7.49 9.03 18.45
C ASP A 373 8.91 9.44 18.89
N LYS A 374 9.65 8.54 19.49
CA LYS A 374 11.01 8.78 19.99
C LYS A 374 12.05 8.53 18.89
N ARG A 375 13.17 9.27 18.99
CA ARG A 375 14.40 8.98 18.25
C ARG A 375 15.42 8.38 19.21
N LEU A 376 15.77 7.13 18.95
CA LEU A 376 16.72 6.37 19.77
C LEU A 376 18.16 6.63 19.34
#